data_5a4d82eba940da21ecee9fe07a2df814
#
_entry.id   5a4d82eba940da21ecee9fe07a2df814
#
_cell.length_a   1.000
_cell.length_b   1.000
_cell.length_c   1.000
_cell.angle_alpha   90.00
_cell.angle_beta   90.00
_cell.angle_gamma   90.00
#
_symmetry.space_group_name_H-M   'P 1'
#
loop_
_entity.id
_entity.type
_entity.pdbx_description
1 polymer ?
#
loop_
_entity_poly.entity_id
_entity_poly.type
_entity_poly.pdbx_seq_one_letter_code
_entity_poly.pdbx_strand_id
1 'polypeptide(L)'
;MKRILAFLSTVLLAAAFQVQAANWHVSISNGKNKNPGTPGAPLKNIWKAIEKAKPGDMILIAEGNYPGKMSCGWINLDKPVSLIGGYSPDFSARDVLKYRTMLRPTNAQNTTKPTHGTLTINTRKFGPNSNILIDGIIFDHTAANSY
;
A
#
# COMPACT_ATOMS: atom_id res chain seq x y z
N MET A 1 53.12 33.23 32.85
CA MET A 1 51.70 33.00 32.93
C MET A 1 51.23 32.65 31.52
N LYS A 2 51.07 31.34 31.21
CA LYS A 2 50.58 30.84 29.90
C LYS A 2 49.13 30.50 30.04
N ARG A 3 48.23 31.21 29.32
CA ARG A 3 46.80 30.92 29.27
C ARG A 3 46.57 29.84 28.21
N ILE A 4 46.16 28.65 28.65
CA ILE A 4 45.74 27.56 27.79
C ILE A 4 44.26 27.80 27.46
N LEU A 5 43.97 28.17 26.21
CA LEU A 5 42.60 28.19 25.68
C LEU A 5 42.21 26.74 25.34
N ALA A 6 41.34 26.18 26.11
CA ALA A 6 40.70 24.90 25.77
C ALA A 6 39.55 25.17 24.79
N PHE A 7 39.70 24.76 23.53
CA PHE A 7 38.62 24.72 22.55
C PHE A 7 37.75 23.50 22.85
N LEU A 8 36.59 23.75 23.42
CA LEU A 8 35.55 22.72 23.58
C LEU A 8 34.84 22.57 22.23
N SER A 9 35.26 21.58 21.43
CA SER A 9 34.62 21.21 20.19
C SER A 9 33.34 20.44 20.51
N THR A 10 32.19 21.11 20.46
CA THR A 10 30.88 20.49 20.60
C THR A 10 30.54 19.81 19.28
N VAL A 11 30.77 18.51 19.18
CA VAL A 11 30.30 17.68 18.07
C VAL A 11 28.78 17.51 18.23
N LEU A 12 28.04 18.30 17.47
CA LEU A 12 26.58 18.15 17.34
C LEU A 12 26.31 16.91 16.48
N LEU A 13 26.07 15.77 17.13
CA LEU A 13 25.68 14.54 16.47
C LEU A 13 24.21 14.68 16.00
N ALA A 14 24.02 15.15 14.78
CA ALA A 14 22.73 15.16 14.12
C ALA A 14 22.30 13.70 13.88
N ALA A 15 21.49 13.15 14.77
CA ALA A 15 20.84 11.87 14.52
C ALA A 15 19.88 12.03 13.34
N ALA A 16 20.33 11.61 12.16
CA ALA A 16 19.44 11.49 10.99
C ALA A 16 18.41 10.41 11.30
N PHE A 17 17.20 10.82 11.66
CA PHE A 17 16.06 9.91 11.71
C PHE A 17 15.79 9.40 10.29
N GLN A 18 16.32 8.24 9.97
CA GLN A 18 15.95 7.55 8.74
C GLN A 18 14.52 7.05 8.93
N VAL A 19 13.58 7.69 8.25
CA VAL A 19 12.21 7.18 8.15
C VAL A 19 12.28 5.92 7.28
N GLN A 20 12.34 4.77 7.92
CA GLN A 20 12.31 3.50 7.22
C GLN A 20 10.89 3.28 6.68
N ALA A 21 10.80 2.90 5.39
CA ALA A 21 9.55 2.51 4.78
C ALA A 21 8.92 1.32 5.52
N ALA A 22 7.65 1.44 5.87
CA ALA A 22 6.91 0.38 6.55
C ALA A 22 6.27 -0.58 5.56
N ASN A 23 6.13 -1.85 5.98
CA ASN A 23 5.38 -2.85 5.25
C ASN A 23 4.00 -3.04 5.88
N TRP A 24 2.96 -2.79 5.10
CA TRP A 24 1.57 -3.03 5.48
C TRP A 24 1.08 -4.32 4.84
N HIS A 25 0.53 -5.23 5.62
CA HIS A 25 0.04 -6.51 5.14
C HIS A 25 -1.47 -6.49 4.99
N VAL A 26 -1.96 -6.94 3.83
CA VAL A 26 -3.38 -6.96 3.48
C VAL A 26 -3.79 -8.35 3.03
N SER A 27 -4.80 -8.92 3.68
CA SER A 27 -5.37 -10.23 3.32
C SER A 27 -6.89 -10.15 3.39
N ILE A 28 -7.55 -10.38 2.26
CA ILE A 28 -9.02 -10.37 2.20
C ILE A 28 -9.63 -11.50 3.03
N SER A 29 -8.96 -12.66 3.11
CA SER A 29 -9.41 -13.83 3.84
C SER A 29 -9.17 -13.73 5.35
N ASN A 30 -7.97 -13.32 5.76
CA ASN A 30 -7.51 -13.35 7.15
C ASN A 30 -7.51 -11.98 7.84
N GLY A 31 -7.71 -10.91 7.07
CA GLY A 31 -7.59 -9.54 7.55
C GLY A 31 -8.85 -8.99 8.20
N LYS A 32 -8.63 -7.97 9.05
CA LYS A 32 -9.69 -7.09 9.59
C LYS A 32 -9.21 -5.65 9.51
N ASN A 33 -10.09 -4.70 9.15
CA ASN A 33 -9.69 -3.29 9.00
C ASN A 33 -9.23 -2.61 10.30
N LYS A 34 -9.53 -3.19 11.44
CA LYS A 34 -9.07 -2.74 12.76
C LYS A 34 -7.68 -3.25 13.14
N ASN A 35 -7.15 -4.22 12.40
CA ASN A 35 -5.85 -4.82 12.67
C ASN A 35 -4.69 -3.83 12.46
N PRO A 36 -3.52 -4.09 13.04
CA PRO A 36 -2.33 -3.23 12.88
C PRO A 36 -1.72 -3.27 11.47
N GLY A 37 -1.96 -4.31 10.67
CA GLY A 37 -1.36 -4.46 9.33
C GLY A 37 -0.03 -5.21 9.34
N THR A 38 0.19 -6.07 10.31
CA THR A 38 1.34 -6.99 10.39
C THR A 38 1.03 -8.33 9.70
N PRO A 39 2.02 -9.20 9.41
CA PRO A 39 1.76 -10.52 8.81
C PRO A 39 0.77 -11.36 9.61
N GLY A 40 0.90 -11.39 10.95
CA GLY A 40 0.02 -12.14 11.84
C GLY A 40 -1.35 -11.48 12.11
N ALA A 41 -1.49 -10.19 11.78
CA ALA A 41 -2.73 -9.43 11.96
C ALA A 41 -2.91 -8.44 10.79
N PRO A 42 -3.17 -8.93 9.56
CA PRO A 42 -3.26 -8.09 8.38
C PRO A 42 -4.54 -7.24 8.35
N LEU A 43 -4.49 -6.17 7.58
CA LEU A 43 -5.67 -5.40 7.21
C LEU A 43 -6.52 -6.21 6.21
N LYS A 44 -7.82 -5.94 6.13
CA LYS A 44 -8.68 -6.62 5.17
C LYS A 44 -8.65 -5.99 3.79
N ASN A 45 -8.63 -4.68 3.71
CA ASN A 45 -8.81 -3.95 2.46
C ASN A 45 -7.59 -3.10 2.10
N ILE A 46 -7.23 -3.11 0.81
CA ILE A 46 -6.10 -2.34 0.26
C ILE A 46 -6.30 -0.84 0.51
N TRP A 47 -7.50 -0.30 0.26
CA TRP A 47 -7.78 1.12 0.50
C TRP A 47 -7.56 1.52 1.95
N LYS A 48 -7.78 0.59 2.91
CA LYS A 48 -7.52 0.87 4.34
C LYS A 48 -6.03 0.91 4.67
N ALA A 49 -5.24 0.08 4.01
CA ALA A 49 -3.78 0.14 4.11
C ALA A 49 -3.25 1.45 3.52
N ILE A 50 -3.76 1.89 2.37
CA ILE A 50 -3.39 3.17 1.76
C ILE A 50 -3.71 4.34 2.71
N GLU A 51 -4.86 4.34 3.39
CA GLU A 51 -5.21 5.39 4.36
C GLU A 51 -4.16 5.50 5.49
N LYS A 52 -3.68 4.37 6.00
CA LYS A 52 -2.72 4.29 7.11
C LYS A 52 -1.28 4.54 6.68
N ALA A 53 -0.91 4.14 5.49
CA ALA A 53 0.45 4.20 4.97
C ALA A 53 0.95 5.64 4.81
N LYS A 54 2.26 5.81 4.93
CA LYS A 54 2.98 7.05 4.66
C LYS A 54 3.66 6.99 3.28
N PRO A 55 4.05 8.13 2.71
CA PRO A 55 4.89 8.16 1.51
C PRO A 55 6.12 7.27 1.66
N GLY A 56 6.37 6.42 0.66
CA GLY A 56 7.46 5.45 0.64
C GLY A 56 7.12 4.08 1.20
N ASP A 57 6.00 3.91 1.91
CA ASP A 57 5.61 2.60 2.43
C ASP A 57 5.24 1.60 1.32
N MET A 58 5.31 0.30 1.65
CA MET A 58 4.88 -0.80 0.79
C MET A 58 3.65 -1.49 1.37
N ILE A 59 2.71 -1.83 0.50
CA ILE A 59 1.51 -2.61 0.84
C ILE A 59 1.64 -3.98 0.19
N LEU A 60 1.88 -4.99 1.03
CA LEU A 60 2.04 -6.39 0.64
C LEU A 60 0.66 -7.06 0.69
N ILE A 61 0.23 -7.61 -0.45
CA ILE A 61 -1.15 -8.04 -0.64
C ILE A 61 -1.17 -9.55 -0.89
N ALA A 62 -1.85 -10.28 -0.01
CA ALA A 62 -2.06 -11.71 -0.17
C ALA A 62 -3.02 -12.01 -1.33
N GLU A 63 -3.02 -13.26 -1.76
CA GLU A 63 -3.95 -13.74 -2.78
C GLU A 63 -5.42 -13.43 -2.41
N GLY A 64 -6.24 -13.30 -3.42
CA GLY A 64 -7.69 -13.14 -3.27
C GLY A 64 -8.30 -12.08 -4.17
N ASN A 65 -9.63 -11.97 -4.08
CA ASN A 65 -10.43 -11.00 -4.82
C ASN A 65 -10.71 -9.79 -3.95
N TYR A 66 -10.22 -8.63 -4.36
CA TYR A 66 -10.38 -7.37 -3.65
C TYR A 66 -11.39 -6.50 -4.40
N PRO A 67 -12.57 -6.27 -3.82
CA PRO A 67 -13.64 -5.54 -4.51
C PRO A 67 -13.43 -4.03 -4.56
N GLY A 68 -12.37 -3.52 -3.93
CA GLY A 68 -12.11 -2.09 -3.82
C GLY A 68 -13.03 -1.38 -2.84
N LYS A 69 -12.96 -0.05 -2.82
CA LYS A 69 -13.83 0.76 -1.97
C LYS A 69 -15.26 0.73 -2.53
N MET A 70 -16.25 0.58 -1.65
CA MET A 70 -17.68 0.48 -2.00
C MET A 70 -18.01 -0.70 -2.94
N SER A 71 -17.15 -1.70 -3.02
CA SER A 71 -17.28 -2.88 -3.89
C SER A 71 -17.29 -2.59 -5.40
N CYS A 72 -16.96 -1.38 -5.82
CA CYS A 72 -16.90 -0.96 -7.23
C CYS A 72 -15.51 -1.04 -7.85
N GLY A 73 -14.57 -1.73 -7.22
CA GLY A 73 -13.22 -1.92 -7.72
C GLY A 73 -12.28 -0.73 -7.54
N TRP A 74 -12.77 0.37 -6.99
CA TRP A 74 -12.01 1.61 -6.93
C TRP A 74 -10.97 1.61 -5.82
N ILE A 75 -9.74 1.94 -6.20
CA ILE A 75 -8.62 2.25 -5.32
C ILE A 75 -8.02 3.58 -5.77
N ASN A 76 -7.90 4.52 -4.85
CA ASN A 76 -7.24 5.79 -5.08
C ASN A 76 -5.90 5.85 -4.37
N LEU A 77 -4.84 6.05 -5.16
CA LEU A 77 -3.47 6.21 -4.70
C LEU A 77 -3.12 7.70 -4.75
N ASP A 78 -3.31 8.39 -3.65
CA ASP A 78 -3.04 9.83 -3.50
C ASP A 78 -1.73 10.11 -2.74
N LYS A 79 -0.97 9.06 -2.45
CA LYS A 79 0.36 9.07 -1.82
C LYS A 79 1.29 8.13 -2.59
N PRO A 80 2.60 8.41 -2.62
CA PRO A 80 3.57 7.52 -3.24
C PRO A 80 3.82 6.30 -2.34
N VAL A 81 2.95 5.29 -2.42
CA VAL A 81 3.10 3.98 -1.78
C VAL A 81 3.08 2.89 -2.84
N SER A 82 3.83 1.82 -2.62
CA SER A 82 3.90 0.69 -3.54
C SER A 82 2.87 -0.38 -3.20
N LEU A 83 2.31 -1.03 -4.22
CA LEU A 83 1.34 -2.12 -4.08
C LEU A 83 1.96 -3.40 -4.64
N ILE A 84 2.20 -4.39 -3.80
CA ILE A 84 2.88 -5.62 -4.16
C ILE A 84 1.97 -6.81 -3.88
N GLY A 85 1.42 -7.42 -4.92
CA GLY A 85 0.59 -8.61 -4.85
C GLY A 85 1.38 -9.91 -4.97
N GLY A 86 0.67 -11.04 -4.96
CA GLY A 86 1.24 -12.36 -5.16
C GLY A 86 1.76 -13.03 -3.89
N TYR A 87 1.32 -12.60 -2.71
CA TYR A 87 1.70 -13.24 -1.46
C TYR A 87 0.75 -14.36 -1.06
N SER A 88 1.31 -15.39 -0.39
CA SER A 88 0.53 -16.41 0.31
C SER A 88 -0.33 -15.79 1.42
N PRO A 89 -1.42 -16.43 1.88
CA PRO A 89 -2.30 -15.90 2.93
C PRO A 89 -1.61 -15.56 4.25
N ASP A 90 -0.49 -16.22 4.54
CA ASP A 90 0.35 -16.03 5.73
C ASP A 90 1.59 -15.15 5.49
N PHE A 91 1.77 -14.66 4.25
CA PHE A 91 2.92 -13.86 3.81
C PHE A 91 4.29 -14.55 3.86
N SER A 92 4.33 -15.88 4.00
CA SER A 92 5.58 -16.66 4.06
C SER A 92 6.25 -16.82 2.69
N ALA A 93 5.48 -16.72 1.60
CA ALA A 93 5.97 -16.86 0.23
C ALA A 93 5.31 -15.84 -0.71
N ARG A 94 6.02 -15.55 -1.80
CA ARG A 94 5.50 -14.73 -2.90
C ARG A 94 5.68 -15.47 -4.22
N ASP A 95 4.57 -15.66 -4.95
CA ASP A 95 4.53 -16.21 -6.30
C ASP A 95 3.29 -15.66 -7.01
N VAL A 96 3.50 -14.81 -7.99
CA VAL A 96 2.41 -14.08 -8.68
C VAL A 96 1.54 -14.98 -9.56
N LEU A 97 2.03 -16.14 -9.94
CA LEU A 97 1.29 -17.13 -10.72
C LEU A 97 0.42 -18.02 -9.83
N LYS A 98 0.93 -18.35 -8.64
CA LYS A 98 0.27 -19.21 -7.66
C LYS A 98 -0.69 -18.42 -6.78
N TYR A 99 -0.25 -17.30 -6.20
CA TYR A 99 -1.01 -16.49 -5.26
C TYR A 99 -1.57 -15.26 -5.97
N ARG A 100 -2.67 -15.45 -6.68
CA ARG A 100 -3.24 -14.40 -7.55
C ARG A 100 -3.95 -13.32 -6.74
N THR A 101 -3.48 -12.09 -6.84
CA THR A 101 -4.10 -10.91 -6.25
C THR A 101 -4.91 -10.20 -7.31
N MET A 102 -6.24 -10.20 -7.18
CA MET A 102 -7.14 -9.59 -8.17
C MET A 102 -7.91 -8.41 -7.59
N LEU A 103 -7.87 -7.29 -8.28
CA LEU A 103 -8.81 -6.18 -8.10
C LEU A 103 -10.02 -6.44 -8.99
N ARG A 104 -11.11 -6.88 -8.36
CA ARG A 104 -12.34 -7.27 -9.06
C ARG A 104 -13.56 -6.66 -8.38
N PRO A 105 -14.28 -5.74 -9.02
CA PRO A 105 -15.51 -5.20 -8.47
C PRO A 105 -16.56 -6.33 -8.32
N THR A 106 -17.32 -6.28 -7.24
CA THR A 106 -18.45 -7.20 -7.01
C THR A 106 -19.80 -6.52 -7.17
N ASN A 107 -19.80 -5.20 -7.28
CA ASN A 107 -21.00 -4.39 -7.51
C ASN A 107 -20.93 -3.75 -8.90
N ALA A 108 -21.31 -4.51 -9.92
CA ALA A 108 -21.38 -4.02 -11.30
C ALA A 108 -22.43 -2.93 -11.50
N GLN A 109 -23.41 -2.86 -10.62
CA GLN A 109 -24.57 -1.97 -10.71
C GLN A 109 -24.31 -0.56 -10.18
N ASN A 110 -23.12 -0.28 -9.61
CA ASN A 110 -22.83 1.06 -9.16
C ASN A 110 -22.42 1.98 -10.33
N THR A 111 -23.37 2.14 -11.27
CA THR A 111 -23.25 3.00 -12.46
C THR A 111 -23.20 4.49 -12.15
N THR A 112 -23.37 4.87 -10.88
CA THR A 112 -23.44 6.30 -10.51
C THR A 112 -22.12 7.04 -10.68
N LYS A 113 -21.01 6.32 -10.91
CA LYS A 113 -19.72 6.95 -11.27
C LYS A 113 -18.92 6.08 -12.24
N PRO A 114 -19.31 5.97 -13.50
CA PRO A 114 -18.58 5.19 -14.52
C PRO A 114 -17.20 5.77 -14.87
N THR A 115 -16.83 6.90 -14.28
CA THR A 115 -15.60 7.64 -14.58
C THR A 115 -14.40 7.22 -13.70
N HIS A 116 -14.58 6.28 -12.78
CA HIS A 116 -13.49 5.87 -11.90
C HIS A 116 -12.90 4.55 -12.40
N GLY A 117 -11.64 4.57 -12.82
CA GLY A 117 -10.87 3.36 -13.06
C GLY A 117 -10.69 2.53 -11.80
N THR A 118 -10.34 1.25 -11.94
CA THR A 118 -10.05 0.35 -10.83
C THR A 118 -8.93 0.86 -9.93
N LEU A 119 -7.92 1.49 -10.54
CA LEU A 119 -6.83 2.16 -9.84
C LEU A 119 -6.67 3.57 -10.41
N THR A 120 -6.75 4.56 -9.55
CA THR A 120 -6.45 5.95 -9.86
C THR A 120 -5.18 6.36 -9.13
N ILE A 121 -4.18 6.88 -9.85
CA ILE A 121 -2.93 7.39 -9.28
C ILE A 121 -2.94 8.91 -9.43
N ASN A 122 -3.03 9.62 -8.30
CA ASN A 122 -3.03 11.07 -8.28
C ASN A 122 -1.64 11.60 -7.90
N THR A 123 -0.81 11.84 -8.90
CA THR A 123 0.58 12.25 -8.71
C THR A 123 0.76 13.71 -8.30
N ARG A 124 -0.30 14.53 -8.31
CA ARG A 124 -0.21 15.96 -7.97
C ARG A 124 0.30 16.25 -6.56
N LYS A 125 0.15 15.28 -5.66
CA LYS A 125 0.61 15.35 -4.26
C LYS A 125 1.95 14.66 -4.02
N PHE A 126 2.57 14.12 -5.06
CA PHE A 126 3.82 13.38 -4.93
C PHE A 126 4.99 14.36 -4.96
N GLY A 127 5.99 14.13 -4.13
CA GLY A 127 7.24 14.90 -4.17
C GLY A 127 8.10 14.54 -5.40
N PRO A 128 9.12 15.35 -5.71
CA PRO A 128 9.88 15.25 -6.96
C PRO A 128 10.62 13.93 -7.15
N ASN A 129 10.94 13.18 -6.15
CA ASN A 129 11.66 11.90 -6.24
C ASN A 129 10.81 10.72 -5.73
N SER A 130 9.49 10.82 -5.92
CA SER A 130 8.58 9.77 -5.46
C SER A 130 8.58 8.60 -6.43
N ASN A 131 8.95 7.42 -5.94
CA ASN A 131 8.86 6.17 -6.67
C ASN A 131 7.69 5.34 -6.12
N ILE A 132 6.93 4.73 -7.03
CA ILE A 132 5.90 3.74 -6.72
C ILE A 132 6.15 2.49 -7.56
N LEU A 133 5.86 1.34 -7.00
CA LEU A 133 5.85 0.06 -7.70
C LEU A 133 4.46 -0.56 -7.56
N ILE A 134 3.88 -0.99 -8.68
CA ILE A 134 2.66 -1.79 -8.71
C ILE A 134 3.00 -3.09 -9.39
N ASP A 135 3.02 -4.17 -8.64
CA ASP A 135 3.49 -5.46 -9.12
C ASP A 135 2.64 -6.61 -8.59
N GLY A 136 2.47 -7.66 -9.40
CA GLY A 136 1.74 -8.87 -9.02
C GLY A 136 0.24 -8.67 -8.80
N ILE A 137 -0.39 -7.66 -9.45
CA ILE A 137 -1.82 -7.36 -9.32
C ILE A 137 -2.52 -7.53 -10.66
N ILE A 138 -3.64 -8.24 -10.64
CA ILE A 138 -4.52 -8.43 -11.79
C ILE A 138 -5.69 -7.46 -11.67
N PHE A 139 -5.94 -6.67 -12.70
CA PHE A 139 -7.10 -5.80 -12.81
C PHE A 139 -8.16 -6.51 -13.65
N ASP A 140 -9.25 -6.94 -12.99
CA ASP A 140 -10.31 -7.72 -13.61
C ASP A 140 -11.64 -6.97 -13.55
N HIS A 141 -12.15 -6.59 -14.71
CA HIS A 141 -13.44 -5.91 -14.88
C HIS A 141 -14.57 -6.82 -15.34
N THR A 142 -14.33 -8.13 -15.46
CA THR A 142 -15.31 -9.06 -16.05
C THR A 142 -16.63 -9.10 -15.28
N ALA A 143 -16.62 -8.92 -13.96
CA ALA A 143 -17.84 -8.87 -13.17
C ALA A 143 -18.68 -7.59 -13.38
N ALA A 144 -18.08 -6.54 -13.95
CA ALA A 144 -18.79 -5.28 -14.23
C ALA A 144 -19.64 -5.33 -15.52
N ASN A 145 -19.42 -6.34 -16.36
CA ASN A 145 -20.00 -6.46 -17.70
C ASN A 145 -21.05 -7.59 -17.83
N SER A 146 -21.50 -8.17 -16.73
CA SER A 146 -22.65 -9.09 -16.77
C SER A 146 -23.93 -8.25 -16.89
N TYR A 147 -24.31 -7.99 -18.13
CA TYR A 147 -25.62 -7.44 -18.52
C TYR A 147 -26.74 -8.47 -18.31
#